data_659603cb706fa76fda9e270374d380a6
#
_entry.id   659603cb706fa76fda9e270374d380a6
#
_cell.length_a   1.000
_cell.length_b   1.000
_cell.length_c   1.000
_cell.angle_alpha   90.00
_cell.angle_beta   90.00
_cell.angle_gamma   90.00
#
_symmetry.space_group_name_H-M   'P 1'
#
loop_
_entity.id
_entity.type
_entity.pdbx_description
1 polymer ?
#
loop_
_entity_poly.entity_id
_entity_poly.type
_entity_poly.pdbx_seq_one_letter_code
_entity_poly.pdbx_strand_id
1 'polypeptide(L)'
;MSNSNQFSLLTERRFAPFFATQFLGAFNDNVFRNGLIIVITFQGIKVFGLDPGQLANIAGALFMLPYFLFSANAGQLADKYEKSKLMRFVKVIEICLMTLAVFAFINHMYAVLFLVLFLMGCQSTLFGPVKYAYLPQKLATDELIGGNALVEAGTYIAIIFGLIVGGLSVAIDPTNQYVLSACLLSIAVLGYLSSRAIPNTPAVAPEL
;
A
#
# COMPACT_ATOMS: atom_id res chain seq x y z
N MET A 1 21.20 23.70 18.10
CA MET A 1 20.06 23.04 17.43
C MET A 1 20.23 23.27 15.95
N SER A 2 20.71 22.28 15.21
CA SER A 2 20.86 22.39 13.76
C SER A 2 19.43 22.40 13.18
N ASN A 3 19.07 23.49 12.51
CA ASN A 3 17.82 23.60 11.75
C ASN A 3 17.95 22.71 10.50
N SER A 4 18.04 21.39 10.69
CA SER A 4 17.99 20.45 9.56
C SER A 4 16.59 20.51 8.99
N ASN A 5 16.46 21.12 7.82
CA ASN A 5 15.18 21.16 7.11
C ASN A 5 14.77 19.70 6.80
N GLN A 6 13.76 19.18 7.52
CA GLN A 6 13.28 17.80 7.35
C GLN A 6 12.98 17.44 5.89
N PHE A 7 12.62 18.42 5.06
CA PHE A 7 12.36 18.20 3.63
C PHE A 7 13.60 17.83 2.84
N SER A 8 14.82 18.10 3.35
CA SER A 8 16.06 17.64 2.70
C SER A 8 16.15 16.11 2.62
N LEU A 9 15.53 15.40 3.56
CA LEU A 9 15.46 13.93 3.55
C LEU A 9 14.84 13.38 2.26
N LEU A 10 13.89 14.10 1.66
CA LEU A 10 13.22 13.68 0.41
C LEU A 10 14.17 13.64 -0.81
N THR A 11 15.36 14.24 -0.70
CA THR A 11 16.40 14.19 -1.75
C THR A 11 17.52 13.21 -1.43
N GLU A 12 17.54 12.63 -0.23
CA GLU A 12 18.61 11.75 0.21
C GLU A 12 18.36 10.29 -0.21
N ARG A 13 19.41 9.65 -0.76
CA ARG A 13 19.35 8.27 -1.22
C ARG A 13 18.94 7.27 -0.14
N ARG A 14 19.20 7.57 1.14
CA ARG A 14 18.82 6.71 2.26
C ARG A 14 17.33 6.81 2.62
N PHE A 15 16.64 7.89 2.23
CA PHE A 15 15.23 8.12 2.60
C PHE A 15 14.29 8.19 1.39
N ALA A 16 14.62 8.91 0.33
CA ALA A 16 13.73 9.15 -0.81
C ALA A 16 13.16 7.88 -1.46
N PRO A 17 13.94 6.82 -1.77
CA PRO A 17 13.39 5.61 -2.36
C PRO A 17 12.43 4.86 -1.42
N PHE A 18 12.74 4.84 -0.12
CA PHE A 18 11.88 4.29 0.91
C PHE A 18 10.55 5.07 0.99
N PHE A 19 10.64 6.41 1.07
CA PHE A 19 9.46 7.28 1.12
C PHE A 19 8.57 7.07 -0.12
N ALA A 20 9.15 7.07 -1.33
CA ALA A 20 8.41 6.82 -2.57
C ALA A 20 7.75 5.43 -2.58
N THR A 21 8.45 4.39 -2.09
CA THR A 21 7.92 3.03 -2.01
C THR A 21 6.71 2.94 -1.09
N GLN A 22 6.78 3.54 0.09
CA GLN A 22 5.68 3.53 1.06
C GLN A 22 4.50 4.41 0.60
N PHE A 23 4.79 5.58 0.02
CA PHE A 23 3.79 6.48 -0.54
C PHE A 23 2.99 5.79 -1.64
N LEU A 24 3.68 5.20 -2.63
CA LEU A 24 3.04 4.50 -3.75
C LEU A 24 2.25 3.27 -3.29
N GLY A 25 2.70 2.58 -2.22
CA GLY A 25 1.93 1.49 -1.63
C GLY A 25 0.61 1.97 -1.02
N ALA A 26 0.68 2.94 -0.12
CA ALA A 26 -0.52 3.52 0.49
C ALA A 26 -1.46 4.15 -0.56
N PHE A 27 -0.90 4.75 -1.59
CA PHE A 27 -1.65 5.32 -2.71
C PHE A 27 -2.39 4.21 -3.49
N ASN A 28 -1.69 3.13 -3.87
CA ASN A 28 -2.28 2.00 -4.59
C ASN A 28 -3.41 1.32 -3.80
N ASP A 29 -3.19 1.06 -2.50
CA ASP A 29 -4.18 0.50 -1.59
C ASP A 29 -5.48 1.31 -1.61
N ASN A 30 -5.36 2.63 -1.58
CA ASN A 30 -6.52 3.52 -1.56
C ASN A 30 -7.18 3.71 -2.93
N VAL A 31 -6.40 3.73 -4.03
CA VAL A 31 -6.95 3.71 -5.40
C VAL A 31 -7.78 2.45 -5.61
N PHE A 32 -7.25 1.27 -5.24
CA PHE A 32 -7.95 0.01 -5.39
C PHE A 32 -9.22 -0.07 -4.54
N ARG A 33 -9.09 0.16 -3.23
CA ARG A 33 -10.21 0.07 -2.30
C ARG A 33 -11.36 1.02 -2.68
N ASN A 34 -11.03 2.29 -2.93
CA ASN A 34 -12.05 3.28 -3.26
C ASN A 34 -12.62 3.06 -4.66
N GLY A 35 -11.78 2.70 -5.65
CA GLY A 35 -12.24 2.32 -6.97
C GLY A 35 -13.23 1.16 -6.93
N LEU A 36 -12.92 0.09 -6.19
CA LEU A 36 -13.80 -1.06 -6.01
C LEU A 36 -15.13 -0.66 -5.39
N ILE A 37 -15.13 0.13 -4.30
CA ILE A 37 -16.36 0.59 -3.62
C ILE A 37 -17.21 1.42 -4.58
N ILE A 38 -16.60 2.31 -5.35
CA ILE A 38 -17.30 3.17 -6.31
C ILE A 38 -17.90 2.33 -7.43
N VAL A 39 -17.17 1.38 -8.03
CA VAL A 39 -17.71 0.46 -9.05
C VAL A 39 -18.93 -0.29 -8.52
N ILE A 40 -18.83 -0.89 -7.33
CA ILE A 40 -19.93 -1.65 -6.73
C ILE A 40 -21.15 -0.75 -6.50
N THR A 41 -20.92 0.45 -5.99
CA THR A 41 -22.02 1.38 -5.64
C THR A 41 -22.71 1.92 -6.90
N PHE A 42 -21.96 2.37 -7.90
CA PHE A 42 -22.50 2.94 -9.13
C PHE A 42 -23.20 1.91 -10.02
N GLN A 43 -22.70 0.69 -10.07
CA GLN A 43 -23.30 -0.38 -10.88
C GLN A 43 -24.38 -1.15 -10.13
N GLY A 44 -24.63 -0.84 -8.85
CA GLY A 44 -25.62 -1.52 -8.02
C GLY A 44 -25.33 -3.01 -7.81
N ILE A 45 -24.04 -3.38 -7.75
CA ILE A 45 -23.60 -4.76 -7.74
C ILE A 45 -23.93 -5.42 -6.40
N LYS A 46 -24.52 -6.61 -6.47
CA LYS A 46 -24.76 -7.49 -5.31
C LYS A 46 -23.78 -8.65 -5.34
N VAL A 47 -23.11 -8.90 -4.23
CA VAL A 47 -22.20 -10.04 -4.05
C VAL A 47 -22.66 -10.79 -2.81
N PHE A 48 -22.80 -12.11 -2.88
CA PHE A 48 -23.31 -12.95 -1.79
C PHE A 48 -24.68 -12.53 -1.25
N GLY A 49 -25.53 -11.90 -2.07
CA GLY A 49 -26.83 -11.40 -1.67
C GLY A 49 -26.81 -10.09 -0.88
N LEU A 50 -25.64 -9.48 -0.69
CA LEU A 50 -25.47 -8.21 0.03
C LEU A 50 -25.61 -7.01 -0.90
N ASP A 51 -26.17 -5.94 -0.38
CA ASP A 51 -26.36 -4.68 -1.10
C ASP A 51 -25.06 -3.84 -1.12
N PRO A 52 -24.89 -2.90 -2.08
CA PRO A 52 -23.68 -2.08 -2.22
C PRO A 52 -23.22 -1.39 -0.93
N GLY A 53 -24.13 -0.86 -0.14
CA GLY A 53 -23.80 -0.20 1.13
C GLY A 53 -23.21 -1.16 2.17
N GLN A 54 -23.71 -2.39 2.25
CA GLN A 54 -23.15 -3.44 3.11
C GLN A 54 -21.78 -3.87 2.61
N LEU A 55 -21.62 -4.02 1.29
CA LEU A 55 -20.33 -4.38 0.66
C LEU A 55 -19.26 -3.31 0.89
N ALA A 56 -19.60 -2.02 0.87
CA ALA A 56 -18.68 -0.93 1.17
C ALA A 56 -18.16 -1.00 2.61
N ASN A 57 -19.01 -1.29 3.58
CA ASN A 57 -18.62 -1.48 4.98
C ASN A 57 -17.73 -2.73 5.15
N ILE A 58 -18.10 -3.83 4.50
CA ILE A 58 -17.32 -5.08 4.50
C ILE A 58 -15.95 -4.86 3.87
N ALA A 59 -15.85 -4.09 2.79
CA ALA A 59 -14.57 -3.77 2.15
C ALA A 59 -13.61 -3.07 3.13
N GLY A 60 -14.11 -2.10 3.91
CA GLY A 60 -13.32 -1.45 4.95
C GLY A 60 -12.86 -2.41 6.04
N ALA A 61 -13.77 -3.22 6.56
CA ALA A 61 -13.47 -4.21 7.60
C ALA A 61 -12.48 -5.28 7.09
N LEU A 62 -12.68 -5.79 5.87
CA LEU A 62 -11.88 -6.84 5.27
C LEU A 62 -10.43 -6.39 5.04
N PHE A 63 -10.20 -5.14 4.65
CA PHE A 63 -8.87 -4.57 4.50
C PHE A 63 -8.16 -4.38 5.85
N MET A 64 -8.91 -4.03 6.91
CA MET A 64 -8.35 -3.80 8.25
C MET A 64 -8.14 -5.09 9.05
N LEU A 65 -8.91 -6.14 8.77
CA LEU A 65 -8.85 -7.40 9.51
C LEU A 65 -7.45 -8.01 9.60
N PRO A 66 -6.62 -8.06 8.53
CA PRO A 66 -5.27 -8.58 8.59
C PRO A 66 -4.35 -7.87 9.59
N TYR A 67 -4.55 -6.56 9.81
CA TYR A 67 -3.76 -5.81 10.79
C TYR A 67 -3.96 -6.34 12.22
N PHE A 68 -5.17 -6.75 12.56
CA PHE A 68 -5.44 -7.36 13.87
C PHE A 68 -4.90 -8.79 13.95
N LEU A 69 -5.01 -9.56 12.87
CA LEU A 69 -4.64 -10.98 12.87
C LEU A 69 -3.14 -11.21 12.78
N PHE A 70 -2.42 -10.39 12.00
CA PHE A 70 -1.05 -10.70 11.58
C PHE A 70 0.00 -9.66 12.03
N SER A 71 -0.37 -8.60 12.76
CA SER A 71 0.59 -7.55 13.15
C SER A 71 1.77 -8.07 13.98
N ALA A 72 1.53 -9.00 14.91
CA ALA A 72 2.58 -9.61 15.72
C ALA A 72 3.58 -10.42 14.86
N ASN A 73 3.06 -11.24 13.95
CA ASN A 73 3.89 -12.04 13.05
C ASN A 73 4.67 -11.14 12.07
N ALA A 74 4.03 -10.07 11.60
CA ALA A 74 4.66 -9.08 10.72
C ALA A 74 5.84 -8.37 11.43
N GLY A 75 5.72 -8.08 12.73
CA GLY A 75 6.80 -7.54 13.55
C GLY A 75 7.99 -8.49 13.62
N GLN A 76 7.76 -9.76 13.92
CA GLN A 76 8.82 -10.79 13.97
C GLN A 76 9.53 -10.95 12.61
N LEU A 77 8.77 -10.94 11.51
CA LEU A 77 9.36 -10.99 10.17
C LEU A 77 10.21 -9.76 9.84
N ALA A 78 9.78 -8.57 10.29
CA ALA A 78 10.54 -7.34 10.12
C ALA A 78 11.88 -7.36 10.87
N ASP A 79 11.96 -8.02 12.03
CA ASP A 79 13.19 -8.16 12.81
C ASP A 79 14.11 -9.25 12.25
N LYS A 80 13.52 -10.37 11.82
CA LYS A 80 14.24 -11.53 11.31
C LYS A 80 14.91 -11.30 9.96
N TYR A 81 14.25 -10.61 9.04
CA TYR A 81 14.71 -10.47 7.66
C TYR A 81 15.32 -9.08 7.37
N GLU A 82 16.17 -9.04 6.35
CA GLU A 82 16.71 -7.79 5.81
C GLU A 82 15.58 -6.92 5.25
N LYS A 83 15.47 -5.69 5.74
CA LYS A 83 14.29 -4.83 5.51
C LYS A 83 14.11 -4.44 4.05
N SER A 84 15.21 -4.16 3.32
CA SER A 84 15.11 -3.78 1.91
C SER A 84 14.65 -4.96 1.03
N LYS A 85 15.05 -6.18 1.37
CA LYS A 85 14.58 -7.40 0.68
C LYS A 85 13.11 -7.66 0.97
N LEU A 86 12.71 -7.51 2.23
CA LEU A 86 11.31 -7.69 2.63
C LEU A 86 10.40 -6.67 1.94
N MET A 87 10.80 -5.39 1.87
CA MET A 87 10.05 -4.38 1.13
C MET A 87 9.92 -4.71 -0.36
N ARG A 88 11.00 -5.19 -1.00
CA ARG A 88 10.96 -5.62 -2.42
C ARG A 88 10.02 -6.81 -2.61
N PHE A 89 10.07 -7.79 -1.71
CA PHE A 89 9.19 -8.96 -1.75
C PHE A 89 7.72 -8.55 -1.63
N VAL A 90 7.38 -7.67 -0.69
CA VAL A 90 6.03 -7.12 -0.53
C VAL A 90 5.57 -6.41 -1.81
N LYS A 91 6.46 -5.66 -2.49
CA LYS A 91 6.13 -5.00 -3.76
C LYS A 91 5.93 -5.97 -4.93
N VAL A 92 6.62 -7.12 -4.94
CA VAL A 92 6.34 -8.18 -5.92
C VAL A 92 4.95 -8.78 -5.67
N ILE A 93 4.60 -9.06 -4.41
CA ILE A 93 3.24 -9.52 -4.07
C ILE A 93 2.21 -8.51 -4.53
N GLU A 94 2.43 -7.20 -4.32
CA GLU A 94 1.52 -6.14 -4.75
C GLU A 94 1.29 -6.18 -6.28
N ILE A 95 2.34 -6.36 -7.09
CA ILE A 95 2.19 -6.51 -8.55
C ILE A 95 1.33 -7.73 -8.90
N CYS A 96 1.56 -8.87 -8.24
CA CYS A 96 0.76 -10.07 -8.46
C CYS A 96 -0.72 -9.85 -8.10
N LEU A 97 -0.99 -9.18 -6.97
CA LEU A 97 -2.34 -8.85 -6.53
C LEU A 97 -3.02 -7.87 -7.47
N MET A 98 -2.31 -6.84 -7.95
CA MET A 98 -2.86 -5.90 -8.92
C MET A 98 -3.11 -6.56 -10.28
N THR A 99 -2.27 -7.49 -10.70
CA THR A 99 -2.52 -8.29 -11.93
C THR A 99 -3.78 -9.14 -11.79
N LEU A 100 -3.98 -9.78 -10.64
CA LEU A 100 -5.20 -10.52 -10.34
C LEU A 100 -6.42 -9.60 -10.26
N ALA A 101 -6.28 -8.40 -9.68
CA ALA A 101 -7.33 -7.38 -9.63
C ALA A 101 -7.76 -6.95 -11.03
N VAL A 102 -6.80 -6.68 -11.92
CA VAL A 102 -7.08 -6.32 -13.33
C VAL A 102 -7.86 -7.42 -14.02
N PHE A 103 -7.41 -8.66 -13.90
CA PHE A 103 -8.11 -9.80 -14.45
C PHE A 103 -9.54 -9.91 -13.90
N ALA A 104 -9.72 -9.72 -12.59
CA ALA A 104 -11.01 -9.79 -11.94
C ALA A 104 -11.94 -8.63 -12.30
N PHE A 105 -11.43 -7.40 -12.50
CA PHE A 105 -12.22 -6.27 -12.99
C PHE A 105 -12.74 -6.52 -14.41
N ILE A 106 -11.86 -6.92 -15.33
CA ILE A 106 -12.22 -7.17 -16.74
C ILE A 106 -13.26 -8.30 -16.86
N ASN A 107 -13.21 -9.30 -15.98
CA ASN A 107 -14.14 -10.44 -16.01
C ASN A 107 -15.31 -10.29 -15.02
N HIS A 108 -15.50 -9.13 -14.40
CA HIS A 108 -16.57 -8.84 -13.42
C HIS A 108 -16.61 -9.81 -12.24
N MET A 109 -15.45 -10.32 -11.80
CA MET A 109 -15.32 -11.31 -10.73
C MET A 109 -15.22 -10.61 -9.36
N TYR A 110 -16.30 -9.98 -8.91
CA TYR A 110 -16.32 -9.14 -7.71
C TYR A 110 -15.94 -9.88 -6.43
N ALA A 111 -16.31 -11.14 -6.28
CA ALA A 111 -15.89 -11.98 -5.14
C ALA A 111 -14.36 -12.12 -5.07
N VAL A 112 -13.68 -12.23 -6.23
CA VAL A 112 -12.21 -12.26 -6.31
C VAL A 112 -11.61 -10.91 -5.92
N LEU A 113 -12.25 -9.79 -6.27
CA LEU A 113 -11.79 -8.45 -5.87
C LEU A 113 -11.83 -8.26 -4.34
N PHE A 114 -12.84 -8.82 -3.64
CA PHE A 114 -12.85 -8.84 -2.18
C PHE A 114 -11.73 -9.71 -1.59
N LEU A 115 -11.42 -10.85 -2.21
CA LEU A 115 -10.25 -11.66 -1.82
C LEU A 115 -8.95 -10.86 -2.02
N VAL A 116 -8.78 -10.20 -3.16
CA VAL A 116 -7.61 -9.33 -3.42
C VAL A 116 -7.53 -8.24 -2.36
N LEU A 117 -8.64 -7.62 -1.98
CA LEU A 117 -8.67 -6.58 -0.95
C LEU A 117 -8.16 -7.11 0.41
N PHE A 118 -8.58 -8.30 0.82
CA PHE A 118 -8.07 -8.95 2.03
C PHE A 118 -6.56 -9.24 1.93
N LEU A 119 -6.10 -9.79 0.81
CA LEU A 119 -4.68 -10.09 0.58
C LEU A 119 -3.82 -8.81 0.52
N MET A 120 -4.37 -7.71 0.01
CA MET A 120 -3.73 -6.39 0.11
C MET A 120 -3.59 -5.94 1.56
N GLY A 121 -4.61 -6.12 2.38
CA GLY A 121 -4.51 -5.88 3.82
C GLY A 121 -3.40 -6.72 4.46
N CYS A 122 -3.25 -7.99 4.09
CA CYS A 122 -2.16 -8.86 4.56
C CYS A 122 -0.78 -8.31 4.18
N GLN A 123 -0.58 -7.93 2.93
CA GLN A 123 0.71 -7.40 2.47
C GLN A 123 1.03 -6.02 3.09
N SER A 124 0.03 -5.16 3.27
CA SER A 124 0.20 -3.86 3.92
C SER A 124 0.51 -4.00 5.41
N THR A 125 -0.05 -5.04 6.06
CA THR A 125 0.29 -5.41 7.45
C THR A 125 1.76 -5.80 7.58
N LEU A 126 2.32 -6.51 6.60
CA LEU A 126 3.76 -6.85 6.60
C LEU A 126 4.64 -5.61 6.42
N PHE A 127 4.20 -4.64 5.65
CA PHE A 127 4.97 -3.43 5.39
C PHE A 127 5.04 -2.49 6.61
N GLY A 128 4.00 -2.45 7.44
CA GLY A 128 3.90 -1.56 8.60
C GLY A 128 5.10 -1.61 9.55
N PRO A 129 5.40 -2.76 10.20
CA PRO A 129 6.53 -2.88 11.10
C PRO A 129 7.89 -2.64 10.42
N VAL A 130 8.04 -3.08 9.16
CA VAL A 130 9.27 -2.87 8.38
C VAL A 130 9.55 -1.37 8.22
N LYS A 131 8.53 -0.57 7.98
CA LYS A 131 8.61 0.89 7.87
C LYS A 131 9.26 1.50 9.11
N TYR A 132 8.74 1.17 10.29
CA TYR A 132 9.23 1.73 11.56
C TYR A 132 10.55 1.12 12.01
N ALA A 133 10.89 -0.10 11.61
CA ALA A 133 12.19 -0.71 11.88
C ALA A 133 13.30 -0.18 10.94
N TYR A 134 12.94 0.36 9.77
CA TYR A 134 13.88 0.93 8.80
C TYR A 134 14.39 2.31 9.24
N LEU A 135 13.49 3.19 9.68
CA LEU A 135 13.81 4.59 9.97
C LEU A 135 14.95 4.76 11.00
N PRO A 136 14.95 4.09 12.16
CA PRO A 136 16.03 4.24 13.15
C PRO A 136 17.39 3.73 12.66
N GLN A 137 17.43 2.86 11.63
CA GLN A 137 18.68 2.35 11.06
C GLN A 137 19.27 3.27 9.99
N LYS A 138 18.49 4.22 9.47
CA LYS A 138 18.89 5.09 8.35
C LYS A 138 18.92 6.56 8.69
N LEU A 139 18.25 6.97 9.74
CA LEU A 139 18.18 8.37 10.17
C LEU A 139 18.93 8.56 11.48
N ALA A 140 19.53 9.72 11.65
CA ALA A 140 20.11 10.14 12.92
C ALA A 140 18.98 10.44 13.92
N THR A 141 19.31 10.43 15.22
CA THR A 141 18.32 10.59 16.31
C THR A 141 17.54 11.91 16.20
N ASP A 142 18.20 12.98 15.79
CA ASP A 142 17.60 14.30 15.57
C ASP A 142 16.75 14.40 14.30
N GLU A 143 16.93 13.48 13.33
CA GLU A 143 16.13 13.39 12.09
C GLU A 143 14.88 12.53 12.25
N LEU A 144 14.82 11.64 13.24
CA LEU A 144 13.75 10.64 13.39
C LEU A 144 12.35 11.28 13.50
N ILE A 145 12.22 12.37 14.22
CA ILE A 145 10.93 13.06 14.37
C ILE A 145 10.46 13.60 13.02
N GLY A 146 11.35 14.30 12.30
CA GLY A 146 11.06 14.83 10.97
C GLY A 146 10.80 13.74 9.93
N GLY A 147 11.59 12.65 9.95
CA GLY A 147 11.41 11.50 9.05
C GLY A 147 10.06 10.78 9.26
N ASN A 148 9.68 10.52 10.53
CA ASN A 148 8.37 9.95 10.83
C ASN A 148 7.23 10.89 10.42
N ALA A 149 7.34 12.19 10.69
CA ALA A 149 6.33 13.17 10.30
C ALA A 149 6.13 13.20 8.77
N LEU A 150 7.22 13.15 7.99
CA LEU A 150 7.13 13.08 6.52
C LEU A 150 6.45 11.79 6.05
N VAL A 151 6.78 10.65 6.64
CA VAL A 151 6.18 9.36 6.29
C VAL A 151 4.68 9.36 6.57
N GLU A 152 4.25 9.86 7.72
CA GLU A 152 2.82 9.95 8.05
C GLU A 152 2.09 10.98 7.17
N ALA A 153 2.67 12.16 6.95
CA ALA A 153 2.11 13.15 6.03
C ALA A 153 1.97 12.56 4.61
N GLY A 154 3.00 11.85 4.12
CA GLY A 154 2.95 11.14 2.85
C GLY A 154 1.83 10.10 2.80
N THR A 155 1.62 9.35 3.88
CA THR A 155 0.51 8.38 3.97
C THR A 155 -0.85 9.06 3.86
N TYR A 156 -1.11 10.16 4.59
CA TYR A 156 -2.37 10.89 4.50
C TYR A 156 -2.59 11.51 3.11
N ILE A 157 -1.55 12.06 2.51
CA ILE A 157 -1.60 12.59 1.14
C ILE A 157 -1.94 11.45 0.15
N ALA A 158 -1.30 10.29 0.30
CA ALA A 158 -1.57 9.11 -0.53
C ALA A 158 -3.03 8.62 -0.38
N ILE A 159 -3.60 8.67 0.82
CA ILE A 159 -5.01 8.32 1.07
C ILE A 159 -5.93 9.27 0.31
N ILE A 160 -5.72 10.59 0.43
CA ILE A 160 -6.57 11.60 -0.20
C ILE A 160 -6.48 11.48 -1.74
N PHE A 161 -5.27 11.44 -2.29
CA PHE A 161 -5.09 11.30 -3.73
C PHE A 161 -5.58 9.94 -4.24
N GLY A 162 -5.42 8.87 -3.45
CA GLY A 162 -5.94 7.55 -3.78
C GLY A 162 -7.46 7.52 -3.92
N LEU A 163 -8.17 8.20 -3.01
CA LEU A 163 -9.61 8.39 -3.12
C LEU A 163 -10.00 9.13 -4.41
N ILE A 164 -9.33 10.25 -4.70
CA ILE A 164 -9.61 11.07 -5.88
C ILE A 164 -9.34 10.28 -7.15
N VAL A 165 -8.15 9.69 -7.29
CA VAL A 165 -7.73 8.95 -8.49
C VAL A 165 -8.58 7.70 -8.68
N GLY A 166 -8.90 6.96 -7.63
CA GLY A 166 -9.81 5.82 -7.70
C GLY A 166 -11.19 6.22 -8.23
N GLY A 167 -11.74 7.32 -7.70
CA GLY A 167 -13.03 7.85 -8.15
C GLY A 167 -13.01 8.34 -9.60
N LEU A 168 -12.03 9.14 -9.96
CA LEU A 168 -11.89 9.67 -11.33
C LEU A 168 -11.66 8.56 -12.37
N SER A 169 -10.86 7.54 -12.04
CA SER A 169 -10.61 6.41 -12.93
C SER A 169 -11.89 5.66 -13.28
N VAL A 170 -12.77 5.46 -12.30
CA VAL A 170 -14.09 4.84 -12.52
C VAL A 170 -15.02 5.78 -13.27
N ALA A 171 -14.99 7.08 -13.00
CA ALA A 171 -15.82 8.07 -13.70
C ALA A 171 -15.47 8.19 -15.19
N ILE A 172 -14.19 8.03 -15.55
CA ILE A 172 -13.72 8.06 -16.96
C ILE A 172 -14.11 6.79 -17.71
N ASP A 173 -14.03 5.62 -17.06
CA ASP A 173 -14.37 4.33 -17.66
C ASP A 173 -15.25 3.51 -16.71
N PRO A 174 -16.55 3.84 -16.60
CA PRO A 174 -17.43 3.22 -15.61
C PRO A 174 -17.81 1.78 -15.94
N THR A 175 -17.63 1.34 -17.19
CA THR A 175 -18.10 0.04 -17.66
C THR A 175 -17.00 -1.02 -17.60
N ASN A 176 -15.84 -0.73 -18.15
CA ASN A 176 -14.79 -1.74 -18.36
C ASN A 176 -13.65 -1.68 -17.33
N GLN A 177 -13.53 -0.56 -16.61
CA GLN A 177 -12.50 -0.27 -15.60
C GLN A 177 -11.05 -0.41 -16.12
N TYR A 178 -10.82 -0.22 -17.43
CA TYR A 178 -9.45 -0.29 -17.99
C TYR A 178 -8.57 0.84 -17.45
N VAL A 179 -9.12 2.04 -17.26
CA VAL A 179 -8.38 3.18 -16.71
C VAL A 179 -7.95 2.91 -15.27
N LEU A 180 -8.85 2.41 -14.43
CA LEU A 180 -8.55 2.01 -13.05
C LEU A 180 -7.47 0.90 -13.05
N SER A 181 -7.63 -0.11 -13.88
CA SER A 181 -6.72 -1.25 -14.01
C SER A 181 -5.31 -0.82 -14.42
N ALA A 182 -5.20 0.05 -15.43
CA ALA A 182 -3.92 0.60 -15.88
C ALA A 182 -3.24 1.43 -14.78
N CYS A 183 -4.02 2.24 -14.05
CA CYS A 183 -3.54 3.04 -12.94
C CYS A 183 -2.94 2.15 -11.83
N LEU A 184 -3.67 1.13 -11.38
CA LEU A 184 -3.25 0.20 -10.33
C LEU A 184 -1.94 -0.52 -10.67
N LEU A 185 -1.82 -1.07 -11.87
CA LEU A 185 -0.60 -1.74 -12.32
C LEU A 185 0.58 -0.77 -12.43
N SER A 186 0.35 0.42 -12.97
CA SER A 186 1.40 1.43 -13.12
C SER A 186 1.96 1.84 -11.75
N ILE A 187 1.09 2.09 -10.77
CA ILE A 187 1.50 2.45 -9.41
C ILE A 187 2.28 1.30 -8.74
N ALA A 188 1.81 0.05 -8.87
CA ALA A 188 2.49 -1.12 -8.32
C ALA A 188 3.90 -1.30 -8.90
N VAL A 189 4.05 -1.16 -10.23
CA VAL A 189 5.34 -1.24 -10.91
C VAL A 189 6.27 -0.11 -10.46
N LEU A 190 5.80 1.14 -10.41
CA LEU A 190 6.58 2.27 -9.91
C LEU A 190 7.00 2.07 -8.46
N GLY A 191 6.12 1.53 -7.61
CA GLY A 191 6.42 1.17 -6.22
C GLY A 191 7.52 0.12 -6.13
N TYR A 192 7.48 -0.89 -6.98
CA TYR A 192 8.54 -1.90 -7.06
C TYR A 192 9.87 -1.30 -7.53
N LEU A 193 9.87 -0.50 -8.58
CA LEU A 193 11.08 0.16 -9.09
C LEU A 193 11.72 1.05 -8.01
N SER A 194 10.92 1.81 -7.29
CA SER A 194 11.39 2.62 -6.15
C SER A 194 12.01 1.73 -5.06
N SER A 195 11.40 0.59 -4.75
CA SER A 195 11.90 -0.34 -3.73
C SER A 195 13.29 -0.92 -4.06
N ARG A 196 13.62 -1.03 -5.35
CA ARG A 196 14.95 -1.50 -5.78
C ARG A 196 16.08 -0.53 -5.45
N ALA A 197 15.78 0.76 -5.34
CA ALA A 197 16.73 1.79 -4.98
C ALA A 197 16.96 1.92 -3.46
N ILE A 198 16.17 1.22 -2.62
CA ILE A 198 16.33 1.24 -1.16
C ILE A 198 17.66 0.58 -0.78
N PRO A 199 18.52 1.28 0.01
CA PRO A 199 19.80 0.72 0.48
C PRO A 199 19.60 -0.50 1.37
N ASN A 200 20.55 -1.42 1.32
CA ASN A 200 20.54 -2.61 2.18
C ASN A 200 20.47 -2.22 3.65
N THR A 201 19.60 -2.93 4.38
CA THR A 201 19.32 -2.65 5.78
C THR A 201 19.21 -3.97 6.53
N PRO A 202 20.26 -4.34 7.30
CA PRO A 202 20.39 -5.68 7.87
C PRO A 202 19.24 -6.01 8.84
N ALA A 203 19.05 -7.32 9.05
CA ALA A 203 18.15 -7.83 10.08
C ALA A 203 18.64 -7.42 11.48
N VAL A 204 17.71 -7.23 12.42
CA VAL A 204 18.03 -6.91 13.82
C VAL A 204 18.27 -8.20 14.60
N ALA A 205 17.46 -9.22 14.36
CA ALA A 205 17.49 -10.49 15.07
C ALA A 205 17.34 -11.68 14.08
N PRO A 206 18.40 -11.99 13.29
CA PRO A 206 18.33 -13.04 12.27
C PRO A 206 18.16 -14.45 12.83
N GLU A 207 18.39 -14.63 14.12
CA GLU A 207 18.28 -15.89 14.85
C GLU A 207 16.84 -16.25 15.30
N LEU A 208 15.85 -15.36 15.13
CA LEU A 208 14.45 -15.61 15.48
C LEU A 208 13.79 -16.73 14.68
#